data_5be6bc22c34e6458f98db7377aeac361
#
_entry.id   5be6bc22c34e6458f98db7377aeac361
#
_cell.length_a   1.000
_cell.length_b   1.000
_cell.length_c   1.000
_cell.angle_alpha   90.00
_cell.angle_beta   90.00
_cell.angle_gamma   90.00
#
_symmetry.space_group_name_H-M   'P 1'
#
loop_
_entity.id
_entity.type
_entity.pdbx_description
1 polymer ?
#
loop_
_entity_poly.entity_id
_entity_poly.type
_entity_poly.pdbx_seq_one_letter_code
_entity_poly.pdbx_strand_id
1 'polypeptide(L)'
;MHFDEEQIENLNKIYRINLINSCSGYKAANLIGTVSDKGDKNLAIFSSIVHLGSNPPLLGFFLRPTEIVPRHTYLNIKENSYYTINSVQEKFADKAHHTSAKYDRNISEFNVTEIEPENINNFPAPFVKSSSIKIGMKFVEEIKINYNKSRLIVGKIVQLDVDEKLISEDGFINLNIAKIATISGCDGYSFPHKNVRKGYQKPNNSWKNIFVRHPTFLFCLFRWLIWKI
;
A
#
# COMPACT_ATOMS: atom_id res chain seq x y z
N MET A 1 -9.88 -29.16 3.10
CA MET A 1 -9.32 -29.20 4.46
C MET A 1 -10.10 -28.18 5.29
N HIS A 2 -10.49 -28.50 6.50
CA HIS A 2 -11.24 -27.65 7.42
C HIS A 2 -10.39 -27.43 8.67
N PHE A 3 -10.46 -26.25 9.23
CA PHE A 3 -9.83 -25.90 10.49
C PHE A 3 -10.86 -25.14 11.33
N ASP A 4 -11.18 -25.64 12.51
CA ASP A 4 -11.96 -24.92 13.52
C ASP A 4 -11.04 -24.00 14.36
N GLU A 5 -11.62 -23.28 15.33
CA GLU A 5 -10.91 -22.33 16.17
C GLU A 5 -9.80 -23.00 16.96
N GLU A 6 -10.09 -24.11 17.63
CA GLU A 6 -9.14 -24.86 18.43
C GLU A 6 -7.97 -25.39 17.59
N GLN A 7 -8.27 -25.91 16.42
CA GLN A 7 -7.27 -26.40 15.47
C GLN A 7 -6.35 -25.25 15.00
N ILE A 8 -6.92 -24.06 14.67
CA ILE A 8 -6.14 -22.88 14.25
C ILE A 8 -5.20 -22.44 15.38
N GLU A 9 -5.67 -22.36 16.62
CA GLU A 9 -4.86 -21.95 17.77
C GLU A 9 -3.69 -22.90 18.03
N ASN A 10 -3.90 -24.20 17.85
CA ASN A 10 -2.92 -25.26 18.09
C ASN A 10 -1.96 -25.53 16.92
N LEU A 11 -2.11 -24.84 15.77
CA LEU A 11 -1.19 -24.97 14.64
C LEU A 11 0.24 -24.59 15.03
N ASN A 12 1.21 -25.29 14.42
CA ASN A 12 2.60 -24.86 14.49
C ASN A 12 2.73 -23.38 14.11
N LYS A 13 3.52 -22.63 14.84
CA LYS A 13 3.66 -21.17 14.71
C LYS A 13 3.92 -20.73 13.26
N ILE A 14 4.86 -21.37 12.57
CA ILE A 14 5.23 -20.99 11.20
C ILE A 14 4.11 -21.34 10.23
N TYR A 15 3.52 -22.54 10.35
CA TYR A 15 2.41 -22.96 9.54
C TYR A 15 1.21 -21.98 9.70
N ARG A 16 0.86 -21.63 10.94
CA ARG A 16 -0.21 -20.66 11.23
C ARG A 16 0.06 -19.28 10.63
N ILE A 17 1.29 -18.78 10.75
CA ILE A 17 1.69 -17.50 10.15
C ILE A 17 1.45 -17.54 8.63
N ASN A 18 1.93 -18.57 7.95
CA ASN A 18 1.79 -18.68 6.50
C ASN A 18 0.32 -18.82 6.09
N LEU A 19 -0.44 -19.72 6.74
CA LEU A 19 -1.85 -19.95 6.46
C LEU A 19 -2.68 -18.65 6.63
N ILE A 20 -2.58 -18.01 7.79
CA ILE A 20 -3.40 -16.83 8.12
C ILE A 20 -3.00 -15.61 7.29
N ASN A 21 -1.71 -15.40 7.02
CA ASN A 21 -1.28 -14.26 6.20
C ASN A 21 -1.64 -14.44 4.72
N SER A 22 -1.70 -15.69 4.22
CA SER A 22 -2.00 -15.94 2.81
C SER A 22 -3.50 -16.06 2.51
N CYS A 23 -4.33 -16.52 3.46
CA CYS A 23 -5.77 -16.72 3.24
C CYS A 23 -6.54 -15.43 2.90
N SER A 24 -5.98 -14.25 3.24
CA SER A 24 -6.57 -12.95 2.89
C SER A 24 -6.32 -12.54 1.42
N GLY A 25 -5.61 -13.35 0.64
CA GLY A 25 -5.36 -13.13 -0.78
C GLY A 25 -4.24 -12.13 -1.08
N TYR A 26 -4.25 -11.62 -2.30
CA TYR A 26 -3.22 -10.70 -2.79
C TYR A 26 -3.38 -9.30 -2.22
N LYS A 27 -2.27 -8.71 -1.83
CA LYS A 27 -2.15 -7.33 -1.34
C LYS A 27 -1.06 -6.61 -2.13
N ALA A 28 -1.23 -5.33 -2.42
CA ALA A 28 -0.19 -4.56 -3.12
C ALA A 28 1.09 -4.48 -2.29
N ALA A 29 2.24 -4.70 -2.93
CA ALA A 29 3.55 -4.47 -2.33
C ALA A 29 3.88 -2.98 -2.38
N ASN A 30 4.21 -2.39 -1.23
CA ASN A 30 4.56 -0.98 -1.12
C ASN A 30 5.76 -0.79 -0.20
N LEU A 31 6.57 0.23 -0.49
CA LEU A 31 7.65 0.70 0.38
C LEU A 31 7.20 2.00 1.07
N ILE A 32 7.31 2.05 2.39
CA ILE A 32 7.08 3.27 3.15
C ILE A 32 8.43 3.91 3.46
N GLY A 33 8.64 5.12 2.92
CA GLY A 33 9.81 5.95 3.19
C GLY A 33 9.53 6.95 4.32
N THR A 34 10.44 7.04 5.27
CA THR A 34 10.38 7.98 6.40
C THR A 34 11.77 8.56 6.69
N VAL A 35 11.83 9.59 7.50
CA VAL A 35 13.09 10.19 7.97
C VAL A 35 12.95 10.51 9.45
N SER A 36 14.03 10.33 10.22
CA SER A 36 14.08 10.72 11.62
C SER A 36 14.26 12.24 11.76
N ASP A 37 14.11 12.77 12.96
CA ASP A 37 14.42 14.14 13.32
C ASP A 37 15.92 14.51 13.10
N LYS A 38 16.79 13.48 13.07
CA LYS A 38 18.23 13.61 12.79
C LYS A 38 18.58 13.52 11.31
N GLY A 39 17.59 13.28 10.43
CA GLY A 39 17.82 13.13 8.99
C GLY A 39 18.10 11.69 8.53
N ASP A 40 18.06 10.69 9.42
CA ASP A 40 18.29 9.29 9.04
C ASP A 40 17.09 8.76 8.25
N LYS A 41 17.33 8.34 7.02
CA LYS A 41 16.30 7.79 6.14
C LYS A 41 16.04 6.33 6.45
N ASN A 42 14.76 5.96 6.48
CA ASN A 42 14.31 4.58 6.69
C ASN A 42 13.35 4.16 5.59
N LEU A 43 13.45 2.92 5.14
CA LEU A 43 12.61 2.32 4.12
C LEU A 43 12.15 0.93 4.56
N ALA A 44 10.84 0.68 4.53
CA ALA A 44 10.30 -0.60 4.95
C ALA A 44 9.17 -1.07 4.04
N ILE A 45 9.14 -2.38 3.74
CA ILE A 45 8.09 -2.98 2.92
C ILE A 45 6.81 -3.24 3.72
N PHE A 46 5.67 -2.91 3.11
CA PHE A 46 4.33 -3.12 3.64
C PHE A 46 3.40 -3.71 2.59
N SER A 47 2.59 -4.69 2.98
CA SER A 47 1.49 -5.25 2.18
C SER A 47 0.11 -4.92 2.77
N SER A 48 0.04 -4.05 3.76
CA SER A 48 -1.19 -3.76 4.51
C SER A 48 -1.77 -2.38 4.23
N ILE A 49 -1.43 -1.78 3.08
CA ILE A 49 -2.03 -0.50 2.67
C ILE A 49 -3.50 -0.71 2.31
N VAL A 50 -4.38 0.13 2.88
CA VAL A 50 -5.82 0.11 2.64
C VAL A 50 -6.34 1.49 2.26
N HIS A 51 -7.31 1.52 1.34
CA HIS A 51 -8.05 2.73 1.00
C HIS A 51 -9.12 2.99 2.06
N LEU A 52 -9.20 4.22 2.57
CA LEU A 52 -10.16 4.63 3.59
C LEU A 52 -11.18 5.65 3.08
N GLY A 53 -10.81 6.47 2.09
CA GLY A 53 -11.71 7.45 1.52
C GLY A 53 -11.07 8.25 0.39
N SER A 54 -11.91 8.81 -0.51
CA SER A 54 -11.46 9.65 -1.62
C SER A 54 -11.66 11.13 -1.35
N ASN A 55 -12.57 11.50 -0.44
CA ASN A 55 -12.81 12.87 -0.03
C ASN A 55 -13.20 12.94 1.46
N PRO A 56 -12.26 13.30 2.36
CA PRO A 56 -10.85 13.56 2.08
C PRO A 56 -10.08 12.29 1.59
N PRO A 57 -8.99 12.47 0.83
CA PRO A 57 -8.22 11.34 0.30
C PRO A 57 -7.37 10.71 1.42
N LEU A 58 -7.80 9.56 1.93
CA LEU A 58 -7.19 8.87 3.06
C LEU A 58 -6.74 7.45 2.67
N LEU A 59 -5.54 7.11 3.09
CA LEU A 59 -5.02 5.75 3.11
C LEU A 59 -4.62 5.39 4.54
N GLY A 60 -4.67 4.09 4.83
CA GLY A 60 -4.14 3.56 6.08
C GLY A 60 -3.21 2.38 5.84
N PHE A 61 -2.43 2.03 6.86
CA PHE A 61 -1.65 0.81 6.88
C PHE A 61 -1.54 0.24 8.30
N PHE A 62 -1.39 -1.08 8.39
CA PHE A 62 -1.27 -1.74 9.68
C PHE A 62 0.19 -1.91 10.10
N LEU A 63 0.47 -1.53 11.33
CA LEU A 63 1.71 -1.81 12.03
C LEU A 63 1.53 -2.96 13.02
N ARG A 64 2.51 -3.85 13.07
CA ARG A 64 2.63 -4.84 14.15
C ARG A 64 2.86 -4.11 15.48
N PRO A 65 2.60 -4.77 16.64
CA PRO A 65 2.86 -4.19 17.95
C PRO A 65 4.23 -3.54 18.06
N THR A 66 4.27 -2.36 18.70
CA THR A 66 5.48 -1.53 18.83
C THR A 66 6.11 -1.60 20.20
N GLU A 67 5.44 -2.25 21.15
CA GLU A 67 5.83 -2.29 22.56
C GLU A 67 7.08 -3.16 22.81
N ILE A 68 7.27 -4.21 22.01
CA ILE A 68 8.39 -5.15 22.20
C ILE A 68 9.53 -4.87 21.22
N VAL A 69 9.19 -4.55 19.97
CA VAL A 69 10.17 -4.29 18.90
C VAL A 69 9.94 -2.89 18.37
N PRO A 70 10.91 -1.98 18.52
CA PRO A 70 10.84 -0.65 17.93
C PRO A 70 10.56 -0.75 16.42
N ARG A 71 9.69 0.13 15.92
CA ARG A 71 9.37 0.24 14.49
C ARG A 71 9.82 1.61 14.01
N HIS A 72 10.95 1.68 13.32
CA HIS A 72 11.55 2.95 12.92
C HIS A 72 10.59 3.80 12.08
N THR A 73 9.85 3.17 11.14
CA THR A 73 8.77 3.83 10.39
C THR A 73 7.76 4.53 11.30
N TYR A 74 7.33 3.86 12.38
CA TYR A 74 6.38 4.44 13.34
C TYR A 74 6.98 5.62 14.11
N LEU A 75 8.20 5.44 14.63
CA LEU A 75 8.89 6.48 15.38
C LEU A 75 9.06 7.75 14.52
N ASN A 76 9.55 7.58 13.30
CA ASN A 76 9.77 8.69 12.37
C ASN A 76 8.46 9.41 11.99
N ILE A 77 7.35 8.66 11.81
CA ILE A 77 6.03 9.26 11.56
C ILE A 77 5.55 10.07 12.76
N LYS A 78 5.78 9.59 13.99
CA LYS A 78 5.42 10.34 15.20
C LYS A 78 6.28 11.58 15.41
N GLU A 79 7.54 11.55 14.98
CA GLU A 79 8.46 12.68 15.04
C GLU A 79 8.13 13.76 13.99
N ASN A 80 7.90 13.37 12.72
CA ASN A 80 7.84 14.29 11.59
C ASN A 80 6.47 14.43 10.93
N SER A 81 5.52 13.58 11.25
CA SER A 81 4.16 13.55 10.67
C SER A 81 4.08 13.32 9.16
N TYR A 82 5.19 13.17 8.45
CA TYR A 82 5.22 12.94 7.00
C TYR A 82 5.89 11.62 6.67
N TYR A 83 5.38 10.96 5.64
CA TYR A 83 5.93 9.71 5.11
C TYR A 83 5.53 9.55 3.65
N THR A 84 6.16 8.63 2.95
CA THR A 84 5.82 8.31 1.57
C THR A 84 5.36 6.85 1.44
N ILE A 85 4.47 6.60 0.49
CA ILE A 85 4.09 5.26 0.05
C ILE A 85 4.52 5.15 -1.42
N ASN A 86 5.33 4.13 -1.73
CA ASN A 86 5.91 3.94 -3.04
C ASN A 86 5.58 2.52 -3.53
N SER A 87 4.97 2.39 -4.69
CA SER A 87 4.61 1.08 -5.24
C SER A 87 5.85 0.29 -5.63
N VAL A 88 5.86 -1.00 -5.33
CA VAL A 88 6.94 -1.92 -5.71
C VAL A 88 6.65 -2.49 -7.10
N GLN A 89 7.61 -2.35 -8.00
CA GLN A 89 7.55 -2.95 -9.33
C GLN A 89 8.38 -4.25 -9.37
N GLU A 90 8.03 -5.14 -10.29
CA GLU A 90 8.72 -6.42 -10.53
C GLU A 90 10.25 -6.28 -10.55
N LYS A 91 10.76 -5.27 -11.27
CA LYS A 91 12.21 -5.04 -11.50
C LYS A 91 13.06 -4.84 -10.24
N PHE A 92 12.46 -4.49 -9.09
CA PHE A 92 13.17 -4.29 -7.82
C PHE A 92 12.48 -4.94 -6.61
N ALA A 93 11.60 -5.93 -6.88
CA ALA A 93 10.85 -6.62 -5.82
C ALA A 93 11.78 -7.32 -4.80
N ASP A 94 12.88 -7.92 -5.25
CA ASP A 94 13.86 -8.58 -4.37
C ASP A 94 14.55 -7.58 -3.43
N LYS A 95 14.98 -6.43 -3.95
CA LYS A 95 15.53 -5.34 -3.13
C LYS A 95 14.50 -4.81 -2.14
N ALA A 96 13.25 -4.65 -2.59
CA ALA A 96 12.15 -4.22 -1.73
C ALA A 96 11.85 -5.24 -0.63
N HIS A 97 11.85 -6.54 -0.94
CA HIS A 97 11.68 -7.59 0.07
C HIS A 97 12.76 -7.54 1.15
N HIS A 98 14.00 -7.27 0.75
CA HIS A 98 15.14 -7.19 1.67
C HIS A 98 14.97 -6.08 2.74
N THR A 99 14.18 -5.03 2.49
CA THR A 99 13.86 -4.00 3.51
C THR A 99 13.01 -4.53 4.68
N SER A 100 12.56 -5.80 4.63
CA SER A 100 11.90 -6.49 5.74
C SER A 100 12.86 -6.95 6.83
N ALA A 101 14.16 -6.98 6.55
CA ALA A 101 15.19 -7.35 7.50
C ALA A 101 15.27 -6.32 8.65
N LYS A 102 15.75 -6.78 9.80
CA LYS A 102 15.86 -5.93 10.98
C LYS A 102 17.24 -5.27 10.99
N TYR A 103 17.27 -3.99 10.71
CA TYR A 103 18.46 -3.15 10.83
C TYR A 103 18.39 -2.27 12.06
N ASP A 104 19.54 -1.85 12.56
CA ASP A 104 19.63 -0.82 13.59
C ASP A 104 19.16 0.54 13.06
N ARG A 105 18.69 1.43 13.95
CA ARG A 105 18.07 2.70 13.56
C ARG A 105 18.99 3.61 12.72
N ASN A 106 20.29 3.52 12.89
CA ASN A 106 21.31 4.29 12.16
C ASN A 106 21.69 3.67 10.80
N ILE A 107 21.13 2.52 10.46
CA ILE A 107 21.36 1.85 9.17
C ILE A 107 20.15 2.05 8.29
N SER A 108 20.34 2.79 7.18
CA SER A 108 19.27 3.04 6.22
C SER A 108 19.12 1.87 5.24
N GLU A 109 17.91 1.33 5.13
CA GLU A 109 17.59 0.31 4.13
C GLU A 109 17.80 0.80 2.70
N PHE A 110 17.65 2.09 2.43
CA PHE A 110 18.02 2.69 1.13
C PHE A 110 19.45 2.35 0.73
N ASN A 111 20.39 2.49 1.68
CA ASN A 111 21.80 2.22 1.41
C ASN A 111 22.09 0.74 1.26
N VAL A 112 21.54 -0.10 2.15
CA VAL A 112 21.81 -1.54 2.17
C VAL A 112 21.22 -2.25 0.94
N THR A 113 20.06 -1.81 0.49
CA THR A 113 19.37 -2.40 -0.67
C THR A 113 19.73 -1.73 -1.99
N GLU A 114 20.51 -0.65 -1.94
CA GLU A 114 20.80 0.20 -3.12
C GLU A 114 19.53 0.67 -3.85
N ILE A 115 18.46 0.91 -3.10
CA ILE A 115 17.28 1.60 -3.59
C ILE A 115 17.53 3.10 -3.46
N GLU A 116 17.52 3.81 -4.59
CA GLU A 116 17.81 5.25 -4.58
C GLU A 116 16.64 6.05 -3.96
N PRO A 117 16.90 6.88 -2.94
CA PRO A 117 15.93 7.87 -2.47
C PRO A 117 15.83 9.05 -3.46
N GLU A 118 14.65 9.65 -3.52
CA GLU A 118 14.38 10.83 -4.31
C GLU A 118 13.66 11.89 -3.47
N ASN A 119 14.02 13.16 -3.66
CA ASN A 119 13.28 14.28 -3.10
C ASN A 119 12.46 14.94 -4.21
N ILE A 120 11.16 15.01 -4.04
CA ILE A 120 10.24 15.64 -5.00
C ILE A 120 9.57 16.83 -4.31
N ASN A 121 9.73 18.03 -4.89
CA ASN A 121 9.12 19.28 -4.40
C ASN A 121 9.40 19.58 -2.91
N ASN A 122 10.60 19.25 -2.44
CA ASN A 122 11.00 19.43 -1.03
C ASN A 122 10.07 18.72 -0.01
N PHE A 123 9.46 17.60 -0.42
CA PHE A 123 8.64 16.80 0.48
C PHE A 123 9.46 16.32 1.68
N PRO A 124 8.93 16.38 2.93
CA PRO A 124 9.71 16.10 4.13
C PRO A 124 10.18 14.66 4.34
N ALA A 125 9.75 13.73 3.48
CA ALA A 125 10.14 12.32 3.56
C ALA A 125 10.62 11.81 2.19
N PRO A 126 11.56 10.84 2.13
CA PRO A 126 12.13 10.37 0.88
C PRO A 126 11.14 9.50 0.10
N PHE A 127 11.07 9.74 -1.21
CA PHE A 127 10.44 8.84 -2.17
C PHE A 127 11.43 7.79 -2.66
N VAL A 128 10.92 6.74 -3.29
CA VAL A 128 11.71 5.75 -4.04
C VAL A 128 11.80 6.17 -5.50
N LYS A 129 12.98 6.50 -5.99
CA LYS A 129 13.21 7.02 -7.35
C LYS A 129 12.67 6.07 -8.43
N SER A 130 12.88 4.77 -8.28
CA SER A 130 12.46 3.75 -9.26
C SER A 130 10.96 3.43 -9.24
N SER A 131 10.19 3.91 -8.25
CA SER A 131 8.75 3.69 -8.18
C SER A 131 8.01 4.54 -9.20
N SER A 132 7.02 3.96 -9.87
CA SER A 132 6.17 4.65 -10.84
C SER A 132 4.91 5.28 -10.23
N ILE A 133 4.61 4.98 -8.97
CA ILE A 133 3.53 5.58 -8.20
C ILE A 133 4.08 5.94 -6.83
N LYS A 134 4.14 7.22 -6.53
CA LYS A 134 4.72 7.79 -5.32
C LYS A 134 3.69 8.67 -4.65
N ILE A 135 3.40 8.43 -3.39
CA ILE A 135 2.33 9.09 -2.64
C ILE A 135 2.96 9.76 -1.42
N GLY A 136 2.88 11.08 -1.35
CA GLY A 136 3.25 11.86 -0.18
C GLY A 136 2.08 11.90 0.81
N MET A 137 2.34 11.47 2.03
CA MET A 137 1.35 11.30 3.09
C MET A 137 1.62 12.23 4.26
N LYS A 138 0.55 12.76 4.85
CA LYS A 138 0.58 13.44 6.14
C LYS A 138 -0.18 12.60 7.16
N PHE A 139 0.45 12.26 8.28
CA PHE A 139 -0.19 11.56 9.39
C PHE A 139 -1.42 12.33 9.90
N VAL A 140 -2.50 11.60 10.16
CA VAL A 140 -3.76 12.15 10.69
C VAL A 140 -4.03 11.61 12.08
N GLU A 141 -4.14 10.28 12.19
CA GLU A 141 -4.43 9.62 13.44
C GLU A 141 -3.94 8.16 13.46
N GLU A 142 -3.95 7.55 14.64
CA GLU A 142 -3.75 6.13 14.80
C GLU A 142 -4.91 5.49 15.56
N ILE A 143 -5.30 4.29 15.13
CA ILE A 143 -6.32 3.48 15.79
C ILE A 143 -5.66 2.23 16.34
N LYS A 144 -5.67 2.06 17.66
CA LYS A 144 -5.10 0.90 18.32
C LYS A 144 -6.10 -0.25 18.37
N ILE A 145 -5.70 -1.42 17.84
CA ILE A 145 -6.48 -2.65 17.94
C ILE A 145 -6.12 -3.33 19.27
N ASN A 146 -7.00 -3.21 20.24
CA ASN A 146 -6.70 -3.65 21.62
C ASN A 146 -6.47 -5.16 21.75
N TYR A 147 -7.08 -5.97 20.88
CA TYR A 147 -7.01 -7.43 20.94
C TYR A 147 -5.59 -7.97 20.68
N ASN A 148 -4.92 -7.46 19.64
CA ASN A 148 -3.59 -7.93 19.23
C ASN A 148 -2.50 -6.86 19.30
N LYS A 149 -2.84 -5.66 19.82
CA LYS A 149 -1.94 -4.51 19.97
C LYS A 149 -1.38 -3.95 18.66
N SER A 150 -1.92 -4.37 17.51
CA SER A 150 -1.58 -3.74 16.24
C SER A 150 -2.18 -2.34 16.15
N ARG A 151 -1.69 -1.54 15.19
CA ARG A 151 -2.11 -0.16 14.98
C ARG A 151 -2.45 0.07 13.53
N LEU A 152 -3.57 0.71 13.27
CA LEU A 152 -3.87 1.31 11.97
C LEU A 152 -3.35 2.75 11.99
N ILE A 153 -2.43 3.05 11.11
CA ILE A 153 -1.92 4.42 10.89
C ILE A 153 -2.71 5.02 9.73
N VAL A 154 -3.39 6.12 10.00
CA VAL A 154 -4.20 6.85 9.01
C VAL A 154 -3.44 8.08 8.55
N GLY A 155 -3.35 8.27 7.25
CA GLY A 155 -2.76 9.44 6.64
C GLY A 155 -3.59 10.01 5.51
N LYS A 156 -3.45 11.33 5.32
CA LYS A 156 -4.04 12.06 4.19
C LYS A 156 -3.01 12.10 3.05
N ILE A 157 -3.46 11.82 1.83
CA ILE A 157 -2.68 12.07 0.63
C ILE A 157 -2.55 13.58 0.46
N VAL A 158 -1.32 14.08 0.41
CA VAL A 158 -1.02 15.50 0.21
C VAL A 158 -0.15 15.76 -1.03
N GLN A 159 0.42 14.70 -1.59
CA GLN A 159 1.14 14.74 -2.86
C GLN A 159 0.96 13.40 -3.58
N LEU A 160 0.82 13.42 -4.89
CA LEU A 160 0.74 12.23 -5.72
C LEU A 160 1.59 12.44 -6.97
N ASP A 161 2.56 11.56 -7.18
CA ASP A 161 3.43 11.55 -8.35
C ASP A 161 3.29 10.20 -9.06
N VAL A 162 2.78 10.23 -10.29
CA VAL A 162 2.45 9.04 -11.09
C VAL A 162 2.93 9.26 -12.51
N ASP A 163 3.57 8.26 -13.09
CA ASP A 163 3.91 8.28 -14.52
C ASP A 163 2.62 8.44 -15.36
N GLU A 164 2.54 9.52 -16.12
CA GLU A 164 1.34 9.95 -16.85
C GLU A 164 0.78 8.83 -17.76
N LYS A 165 1.64 8.02 -18.36
CA LYS A 165 1.23 6.86 -19.21
C LYS A 165 0.43 5.80 -18.48
N LEU A 166 0.43 5.80 -17.12
CA LEU A 166 -0.33 4.86 -16.31
C LEU A 166 -1.74 5.34 -16.01
N ILE A 167 -2.05 6.62 -16.27
CA ILE A 167 -3.32 7.24 -15.91
C ILE A 167 -4.24 7.24 -17.14
N SER A 168 -5.41 6.62 -16.99
CA SER A 168 -6.46 6.68 -18.01
C SER A 168 -7.20 8.02 -17.93
N GLU A 169 -7.92 8.41 -18.99
CA GLU A 169 -8.68 9.67 -19.06
C GLU A 169 -9.67 9.88 -17.88
N ASP A 170 -10.18 8.80 -17.31
CA ASP A 170 -11.07 8.83 -16.14
C ASP A 170 -10.34 8.79 -14.80
N GLY A 171 -9.01 8.96 -14.78
CA GLY A 171 -8.19 8.97 -13.58
C GLY A 171 -7.83 7.58 -13.03
N PHE A 172 -8.21 6.50 -13.71
CA PHE A 172 -7.83 5.16 -13.27
C PHE A 172 -6.35 4.88 -13.55
N ILE A 173 -5.61 4.40 -12.52
CA ILE A 173 -4.20 4.01 -12.66
C ILE A 173 -4.10 2.54 -13.04
N ASN A 174 -3.47 2.25 -14.17
CA ASN A 174 -3.28 0.88 -14.66
C ASN A 174 -2.05 0.22 -14.03
N LEU A 175 -2.28 -0.55 -12.97
CA LEU A 175 -1.22 -1.21 -12.21
C LEU A 175 -0.51 -2.33 -12.99
N ASN A 176 -1.15 -2.90 -14.01
CA ASN A 176 -0.54 -3.92 -14.86
C ASN A 176 0.56 -3.34 -15.77
N ILE A 177 0.28 -2.16 -16.38
CA ILE A 177 1.28 -1.45 -17.19
C ILE A 177 2.46 -1.06 -16.29
N ALA A 178 2.18 -0.65 -15.06
CA ALA A 178 3.19 -0.32 -14.07
C ALA A 178 3.96 -1.55 -13.55
N LYS A 179 3.50 -2.78 -13.85
CA LYS A 179 4.08 -4.04 -13.33
C LYS A 179 4.20 -4.05 -11.80
N ILE A 180 3.14 -3.63 -11.12
CA ILE A 180 3.12 -3.57 -9.66
C ILE A 180 3.05 -4.97 -9.09
N ALA A 181 3.96 -5.25 -8.15
CA ALA A 181 4.00 -6.50 -7.41
C ALA A 181 2.85 -6.61 -6.39
N THR A 182 2.36 -7.83 -6.19
CA THR A 182 1.47 -8.18 -5.09
C THR A 182 2.12 -9.20 -4.18
N ILE A 183 1.72 -9.20 -2.91
CA ILE A 183 2.21 -10.13 -1.89
C ILE A 183 1.05 -10.98 -1.39
N SER A 184 1.24 -12.29 -1.38
CA SER A 184 0.42 -13.27 -0.68
C SER A 184 1.22 -13.86 0.47
N GLY A 185 0.66 -13.96 1.66
CA GLY A 185 1.43 -14.35 2.83
C GLY A 185 2.43 -13.28 3.24
N CYS A 186 3.63 -13.70 3.58
CA CYS A 186 4.74 -12.82 3.99
C CYS A 186 5.80 -12.64 2.89
N ASP A 187 5.89 -13.58 1.94
CA ASP A 187 7.01 -13.75 1.01
C ASP A 187 6.62 -14.25 -0.38
N GLY A 188 5.33 -14.55 -0.62
CA GLY A 188 4.84 -14.99 -1.93
C GLY A 188 4.55 -13.78 -2.83
N TYR A 189 5.43 -13.50 -3.78
CA TYR A 189 5.24 -12.41 -4.75
C TYR A 189 4.54 -12.89 -6.01
N SER A 190 3.64 -12.06 -6.54
CA SER A 190 2.98 -12.27 -7.83
C SER A 190 2.96 -10.96 -8.62
N PHE A 191 3.03 -11.09 -9.94
CA PHE A 191 3.05 -9.97 -10.88
C PHE A 191 1.85 -10.09 -11.82
N PRO A 192 0.70 -9.44 -11.51
CA PRO A 192 -0.50 -9.53 -12.31
C PRO A 192 -0.28 -9.07 -13.75
N HIS A 193 -0.70 -9.89 -14.73
CA HIS A 193 -0.52 -9.58 -16.16
C HIS A 193 -1.81 -9.12 -16.85
N LYS A 194 -2.98 -9.29 -16.20
CA LYS A 194 -4.27 -8.97 -16.80
C LYS A 194 -5.11 -8.12 -15.88
N ASN A 195 -5.59 -7.00 -16.40
CA ASN A 195 -6.56 -6.14 -15.76
C ASN A 195 -7.88 -6.17 -16.54
N VAL A 196 -8.99 -6.30 -15.85
CA VAL A 196 -10.34 -6.22 -16.43
C VAL A 196 -11.19 -5.30 -15.58
N ARG A 197 -11.56 -4.15 -16.14
CA ARG A 197 -12.50 -3.23 -15.50
C ARG A 197 -13.93 -3.65 -15.79
N LYS A 198 -14.78 -3.61 -14.77
CA LYS A 198 -16.22 -3.88 -14.88
C LYS A 198 -16.98 -2.56 -14.80
N GLY A 199 -18.05 -2.43 -15.58
CA GLY A 199 -18.95 -1.27 -15.49
C GLY A 199 -19.69 -1.22 -14.16
N TYR A 200 -20.13 -0.02 -13.78
CA TYR A 200 -20.94 0.19 -12.60
C TYR A 200 -22.25 -0.64 -12.68
N GLN A 201 -22.56 -1.38 -11.63
CA GLN A 201 -23.75 -2.21 -11.57
C GLN A 201 -24.90 -1.45 -10.90
N LYS A 202 -26.11 -1.56 -11.49
CA LYS A 202 -27.36 -1.04 -10.91
C LYS A 202 -28.28 -2.21 -10.56
N PRO A 203 -29.15 -2.08 -9.55
CA PRO A 203 -30.05 -3.18 -9.12
C PRO A 203 -30.91 -3.78 -10.22
N ASN A 204 -31.30 -2.97 -11.21
CA ASN A 204 -32.17 -3.36 -12.32
C ASN A 204 -31.41 -3.87 -13.56
N ASN A 205 -30.07 -3.93 -13.53
CA ASN A 205 -29.31 -4.46 -14.65
C ASN A 205 -29.29 -6.00 -14.56
N SER A 206 -29.77 -6.68 -15.60
CA SER A 206 -29.54 -8.12 -15.73
C SER A 206 -28.02 -8.38 -15.79
N TRP A 207 -27.52 -9.21 -14.87
CA TRP A 207 -26.08 -9.58 -14.84
C TRP A 207 -25.58 -10.25 -16.13
N LYS A 208 -26.51 -10.77 -17.00
CA LYS A 208 -26.20 -11.41 -18.27
C LYS A 208 -25.85 -10.42 -19.39
N ASN A 209 -26.20 -9.14 -19.29
CA ASN A 209 -26.04 -8.13 -20.35
C ASN A 209 -24.81 -7.25 -20.20
N ILE A 210 -23.79 -7.68 -19.45
CA ILE A 210 -22.61 -6.87 -19.20
C ILE A 210 -21.54 -7.14 -20.25
N PHE A 211 -21.78 -6.66 -21.47
CA PHE A 211 -20.68 -6.41 -22.40
C PHE A 211 -19.96 -5.13 -21.98
N VAL A 212 -18.63 -5.22 -21.89
CA VAL A 212 -17.76 -4.07 -21.64
C VAL A 212 -17.98 -3.06 -22.77
N ARG A 213 -18.77 -2.02 -22.52
CA ARG A 213 -18.77 -0.84 -23.38
C ARG A 213 -17.60 0.04 -22.91
N HIS A 214 -16.62 0.23 -23.78
CA HIS A 214 -15.72 1.36 -23.64
C HIS A 214 -16.56 2.64 -23.52
N PRO A 215 -16.30 3.51 -22.53
CA PRO A 215 -17.06 4.74 -22.40
C PRO A 215 -16.73 5.66 -23.59
N THR A 216 -17.68 5.79 -24.50
CA THR A 216 -17.71 6.94 -25.40
C THR A 216 -18.06 8.19 -24.59
N PHE A 217 -17.50 9.30 -24.96
CA PHE A 217 -17.36 10.63 -24.34
C PHE A 217 -18.60 11.27 -23.66
N LEU A 218 -19.77 10.65 -23.65
CA LEU A 218 -21.01 11.29 -23.19
C LEU A 218 -21.35 11.09 -21.69
N PHE A 219 -20.60 10.29 -20.93
CA PHE A 219 -20.97 9.94 -19.55
C PHE A 219 -20.25 10.75 -18.45
N CYS A 220 -19.29 11.60 -18.81
CA CYS A 220 -18.53 12.37 -17.81
C CYS A 220 -19.38 13.46 -17.10
N LEU A 221 -20.40 14.01 -17.72
CA LEU A 221 -21.22 15.10 -17.15
C LEU A 221 -22.22 14.64 -16.08
N PHE A 222 -22.64 13.37 -16.09
CA PHE A 222 -23.63 12.86 -15.13
C PHE A 222 -23.03 12.27 -13.84
N ARG A 223 -21.73 11.97 -13.80
CA ARG A 223 -21.08 11.43 -12.59
C ARG A 223 -20.85 12.47 -11.49
N TRP A 224 -20.81 13.74 -11.84
CA TRP A 224 -20.52 14.82 -10.90
C TRP A 224 -21.72 15.22 -9.99
N LEU A 225 -22.94 14.86 -10.37
CA LEU A 225 -24.17 15.23 -9.67
C LEU A 225 -24.67 14.22 -8.62
N ILE A 226 -24.18 12.98 -8.60
CA ILE A 226 -24.72 11.91 -7.73
C ILE A 226 -23.94 11.75 -6.40
N TRP A 227 -22.77 12.41 -6.25
CA TRP A 227 -21.95 12.33 -5.02
C TRP A 227 -22.16 13.52 -4.07
N LYS A 228 -23.28 14.24 -4.18
CA LYS A 228 -23.63 15.37 -3.30
C LYS A 228 -24.83 15.11 -2.38
N ILE A 229 -25.16 13.84 -2.11
CA ILE A 229 -26.12 13.49 -1.04
C ILE A 229 -25.46 12.50 -0.09
#